data_abd21b3624493197de0b1dc94ebda29e
#
_entry.id   abd21b3624493197de0b1dc94ebda29e
#
_cell.length_a   1.000
_cell.length_b   1.000
_cell.length_c   1.000
_cell.angle_alpha   90.00
_cell.angle_beta   90.00
_cell.angle_gamma   90.00
#
_symmetry.space_group_name_H-M   'P 1'
#
loop_
_entity.id
_entity.type
_entity.pdbx_description
1 polymer ?
#
loop_
_entity_poly.entity_id
_entity_poly.type
_entity_poly.pdbx_seq_one_letter_code
_entity_poly.pdbx_strand_id
1 'polypeptide(L)'
;MKYVAVSEKIAKKFRMFLNSGRIMYFFAPCGFGKTTVANELLKNKKYIRLSPENGEITADALKKADIVLIDDMQRMDSEEERQCLLLSIRENPQKRFVLLSRSRVPGWLMPFQVSGLLVTVEYDELFLSRSQ
;
A
#
# COMPACT_ATOMS: atom_id res chain seq x y z
N MET A 1 15.40 -3.70 -21.88
CA MET A 1 15.20 -3.00 -20.60
C MET A 1 13.75 -2.59 -20.45
N LYS A 2 13.18 -2.89 -19.30
CA LYS A 2 11.81 -2.48 -19.06
C LYS A 2 11.76 -1.06 -18.51
N TYR A 3 10.93 -0.26 -19.09
CA TYR A 3 10.69 1.10 -18.63
C TYR A 3 9.29 1.17 -18.01
N VAL A 4 9.22 1.69 -16.79
CA VAL A 4 7.95 1.88 -16.10
C VAL A 4 7.73 3.38 -15.96
N ALA A 5 6.67 3.86 -16.59
CA ALA A 5 6.26 5.25 -16.49
C ALA A 5 5.18 5.34 -15.42
N VAL A 6 5.46 6.10 -14.37
CA VAL A 6 4.47 6.39 -13.33
C VAL A 6 3.78 7.69 -13.72
N SER A 7 2.44 7.67 -13.80
CA SER A 7 1.70 8.86 -14.18
C SER A 7 1.90 9.99 -13.16
N GLU A 8 1.76 11.22 -13.62
CA GLU A 8 1.87 12.37 -12.73
C GLU A 8 0.82 12.32 -11.62
N LYS A 9 -0.36 11.82 -11.93
CA LYS A 9 -1.42 11.67 -10.94
C LYS A 9 -1.00 10.73 -9.80
N ILE A 10 -0.41 9.58 -10.14
CA ILE A 10 0.05 8.64 -9.13
C ILE A 10 1.24 9.21 -8.36
N ALA A 11 2.17 9.85 -9.05
CA ALA A 11 3.31 10.48 -8.39
C ALA A 11 2.87 11.55 -7.39
N LYS A 12 1.84 12.33 -7.74
CA LYS A 12 1.28 13.32 -6.83
C LYS A 12 0.66 12.67 -5.60
N LYS A 13 -0.08 11.59 -5.79
CA LYS A 13 -0.67 10.84 -4.68
C LYS A 13 0.41 10.29 -3.76
N PHE A 14 1.51 9.81 -4.33
CA PHE A 14 2.62 9.30 -3.55
C PHE A 14 3.26 10.40 -2.69
N ARG A 15 3.45 11.59 -3.27
CA ARG A 15 3.98 12.72 -2.50
C ARG A 15 3.06 13.10 -1.35
N MET A 16 1.75 13.13 -1.58
CA MET A 16 0.77 13.40 -0.54
C MET A 16 0.82 12.34 0.56
N PHE A 17 0.93 11.08 0.16
CA PHE A 17 1.04 9.97 1.09
C PHE A 17 2.29 10.12 1.98
N LEU A 18 3.42 10.48 1.41
CA LEU A 18 4.65 10.64 2.19
C LEU A 18 4.60 11.85 3.13
N ASN A 19 3.90 12.90 2.75
CA ASN A 19 3.87 14.13 3.54
C ASN A 19 2.81 14.11 4.64
N SER A 20 1.60 13.70 4.33
CA SER A 20 0.50 13.83 5.27
C SER A 20 -0.38 12.59 5.37
N GLY A 21 -0.23 11.63 4.47
CA GLY A 21 -1.00 10.39 4.53
C GLY A 21 -0.33 9.34 5.38
N ARG A 22 -1.02 8.21 5.53
CA ARG A 22 -0.51 7.07 6.28
C ARG A 22 -0.57 5.80 5.46
N ILE A 23 -1.52 5.69 4.54
CA ILE A 23 -1.79 4.48 3.78
C ILE A 23 -1.97 4.84 2.32
N MET A 24 -1.28 4.11 1.44
CA MET A 24 -1.50 4.18 0.00
C MET A 24 -2.01 2.82 -0.45
N TYR A 25 -3.25 2.78 -0.91
CA TYR A 25 -3.95 1.54 -1.19
C TYR A 25 -4.12 1.36 -2.70
N PHE A 26 -3.49 0.33 -3.25
CA PHE A 26 -3.58 0.01 -4.68
C PHE A 26 -4.64 -1.06 -4.87
N PHE A 27 -5.66 -0.75 -5.64
CA PHE A 27 -6.73 -1.68 -5.98
C PHE A 27 -6.67 -2.01 -7.46
N ALA A 28 -6.41 -3.27 -7.78
CA ALA A 28 -6.45 -3.73 -9.17
C ALA A 28 -6.59 -5.25 -9.19
N PRO A 29 -7.34 -5.79 -10.16
CA PRO A 29 -7.30 -7.22 -10.42
C PRO A 29 -5.89 -7.65 -10.80
N CYS A 30 -5.64 -8.95 -10.74
CA CYS A 30 -4.35 -9.52 -11.09
C CYS A 30 -3.91 -9.06 -12.49
N GLY A 31 -2.65 -8.70 -12.64
CA GLY A 31 -2.08 -8.38 -13.93
C GLY A 31 -2.09 -6.92 -14.35
N PHE A 32 -2.56 -6.02 -13.49
CA PHE A 32 -2.61 -4.59 -13.83
C PHE A 32 -1.37 -3.80 -13.39
N GLY A 33 -0.32 -4.50 -12.93
CA GLY A 33 0.96 -3.84 -12.68
C GLY A 33 1.08 -3.07 -11.39
N LYS A 34 0.20 -3.31 -10.41
CA LYS A 34 0.27 -2.58 -9.14
C LYS A 34 1.59 -2.81 -8.40
N THR A 35 2.09 -4.04 -8.43
CA THR A 35 3.38 -4.35 -7.80
C THR A 35 4.51 -3.60 -8.50
N THR A 36 4.50 -3.57 -9.83
CA THR A 36 5.53 -2.88 -10.60
C THR A 36 5.54 -1.39 -10.31
N VAL A 37 4.37 -0.75 -10.27
CA VAL A 37 4.26 0.67 -9.99
C VAL A 37 4.70 0.97 -8.56
N ALA A 38 4.26 0.15 -7.60
CA ALA A 38 4.64 0.34 -6.20
C ALA A 38 6.16 0.23 -6.02
N ASN A 39 6.78 -0.77 -6.64
CA ASN A 39 8.24 -0.94 -6.57
C ASN A 39 8.96 0.25 -7.18
N GLU A 40 8.44 0.78 -8.28
CA GLU A 40 9.04 1.95 -8.92
C GLU A 40 8.98 3.17 -8.01
N LEU A 41 7.84 3.38 -7.34
CA LEU A 41 7.69 4.49 -6.40
C LEU A 41 8.64 4.37 -5.21
N LEU A 42 8.88 3.15 -4.74
CA LEU A 42 9.67 2.91 -3.53
C LEU A 42 11.14 2.59 -3.80
N LYS A 43 11.58 2.60 -5.06
CA LYS A 43 12.92 2.12 -5.41
C LYS A 43 14.07 2.83 -4.69
N ASN A 44 13.88 4.09 -4.31
CA ASN A 44 14.90 4.86 -3.61
C ASN A 44 14.62 5.00 -2.12
N LYS A 45 13.71 4.17 -1.60
CA LYS A 45 13.31 4.21 -0.20
C LYS A 45 13.68 2.90 0.48
N LYS A 46 13.91 2.98 1.79
CA LYS A 46 14.07 1.76 2.58
C LYS A 46 12.70 1.26 2.98
N TYR A 47 12.35 0.05 2.59
CA TYR A 47 11.07 -0.53 2.93
C TYR A 47 11.20 -2.04 3.01
N ILE A 48 10.20 -2.68 3.64
CA ILE A 48 10.08 -4.13 3.67
C ILE A 48 8.80 -4.54 2.97
N ARG A 49 8.82 -5.75 2.43
CA ARG A 49 7.66 -6.34 1.77
C ARG A 49 7.20 -7.54 2.56
N LEU A 50 5.91 -7.56 2.90
CA LEU A 50 5.31 -8.63 3.66
C LEU A 50 4.09 -9.17 2.93
N SER A 51 3.75 -10.43 3.18
CA SER A 51 2.57 -11.06 2.58
C SER A 51 1.79 -11.83 3.66
N PRO A 52 0.45 -11.62 3.75
CA PRO A 52 -0.37 -12.41 4.66
C PRO A 52 -0.32 -13.90 4.34
N GLU A 53 -0.17 -14.23 3.05
CA GLU A 53 -0.11 -15.62 2.61
C GLU A 53 1.02 -16.39 3.27
N ASN A 54 2.13 -15.72 3.56
CA ASN A 54 3.30 -16.33 4.18
C ASN A 54 3.31 -16.19 5.70
N GLY A 55 2.21 -15.71 6.29
CA GLY A 55 2.14 -15.53 7.75
C GLY A 55 3.05 -14.43 8.26
N GLU A 56 3.36 -13.44 7.44
CA GLU A 56 4.36 -12.43 7.79
C GLU A 56 3.81 -11.21 8.51
N ILE A 57 2.48 -11.11 8.65
CA ILE A 57 1.88 -9.92 9.28
C ILE A 57 1.90 -10.10 10.80
N THR A 58 2.99 -9.70 11.40
CA THR A 58 3.20 -9.78 12.85
C THR A 58 3.67 -8.43 13.36
N ALA A 59 3.51 -8.22 14.68
CA ALA A 59 3.96 -6.98 15.30
C ALA A 59 5.46 -6.76 15.09
N ASP A 60 6.25 -7.82 15.21
CA ASP A 60 7.69 -7.72 15.04
C ASP A 60 8.08 -7.36 13.59
N ALA A 61 7.42 -7.99 12.63
CA ALA A 61 7.72 -7.71 11.22
C ALA A 61 7.38 -6.27 10.87
N LEU A 62 6.26 -5.77 11.38
CA LEU A 62 5.81 -4.40 11.10
C LEU A 62 6.74 -3.34 11.70
N LYS A 63 7.61 -3.71 12.63
CA LYS A 63 8.55 -2.77 13.23
C LYS A 63 9.86 -2.63 12.46
N LYS A 64 10.09 -3.46 11.46
CA LYS A 64 11.41 -3.55 10.82
C LYS A 64 11.76 -2.38 9.90
N ALA A 65 10.77 -1.63 9.46
CA ALA A 65 11.02 -0.48 8.59
C ALA A 65 9.92 0.56 8.77
N ASP A 66 10.23 1.80 8.38
CA ASP A 66 9.26 2.88 8.46
C ASP A 66 8.25 2.83 7.31
N ILE A 67 8.61 2.19 6.21
CA ILE A 67 7.69 1.96 5.10
C ILE A 67 7.50 0.46 4.96
N VAL A 68 6.25 0.03 5.02
CA VAL A 68 5.88 -1.38 4.93
C VAL A 68 4.96 -1.56 3.72
N LEU A 69 5.35 -2.44 2.80
CA LEU A 69 4.51 -2.82 1.68
C LEU A 69 3.89 -4.17 1.99
N ILE A 70 2.56 -4.25 1.95
CA ILE A 70 1.85 -5.50 2.17
C ILE A 70 1.22 -5.92 0.84
N ASP A 71 1.71 -7.05 0.30
CA ASP A 71 1.22 -7.60 -0.94
C ASP A 71 0.07 -8.57 -0.66
N ASP A 72 -0.84 -8.71 -1.62
CA ASP A 72 -2.01 -9.59 -1.48
C ASP A 72 -2.80 -9.30 -0.20
N MET A 73 -3.02 -8.02 0.05
CA MET A 73 -3.66 -7.54 1.27
C MET A 73 -5.06 -8.12 1.45
N GLN A 74 -5.74 -8.49 0.37
CA GLN A 74 -7.06 -9.10 0.44
C GLN A 74 -7.05 -10.46 1.14
N ARG A 75 -5.88 -11.08 1.30
CA ARG A 75 -5.74 -12.33 2.02
C ARG A 75 -5.60 -12.16 3.52
N MET A 76 -5.61 -10.93 3.99
CA MET A 76 -5.56 -10.63 5.42
C MET A 76 -6.96 -10.77 6.01
N ASP A 77 -7.36 -12.00 6.28
CA ASP A 77 -8.70 -12.33 6.71
C ASP A 77 -8.81 -12.66 8.20
N SER A 78 -7.71 -12.75 8.92
CA SER A 78 -7.77 -13.01 10.35
C SER A 78 -7.89 -11.70 11.12
N GLU A 79 -8.68 -11.75 12.20
CA GLU A 79 -8.85 -10.59 13.09
C GLU A 79 -7.51 -10.18 13.71
N GLU A 80 -6.68 -11.17 14.03
CA GLU A 80 -5.39 -10.93 14.65
C GLU A 80 -4.47 -10.11 13.74
N GLU A 81 -4.40 -10.46 12.45
CA GLU A 81 -3.58 -9.72 11.50
C GLU A 81 -4.09 -8.30 11.33
N ARG A 82 -5.42 -8.12 11.24
CA ARG A 82 -6.01 -6.80 11.10
C ARG A 82 -5.69 -5.92 12.30
N GLN A 83 -5.78 -6.49 13.50
CA GLN A 83 -5.47 -5.74 14.72
C GLN A 83 -4.00 -5.37 14.79
N CYS A 84 -3.10 -6.26 14.38
CA CYS A 84 -1.68 -5.95 14.31
C CYS A 84 -1.42 -4.72 13.43
N LEU A 85 -2.04 -4.70 12.25
CA LEU A 85 -1.86 -3.59 11.33
C LEU A 85 -2.46 -2.30 11.89
N LEU A 86 -3.68 -2.38 12.43
CA LEU A 86 -4.34 -1.19 12.99
C LEU A 86 -3.55 -0.60 14.15
N LEU A 87 -3.04 -1.43 15.04
CA LEU A 87 -2.21 -0.97 16.16
C LEU A 87 -0.93 -0.33 15.65
N SER A 88 -0.31 -0.93 14.64
CA SER A 88 0.91 -0.37 14.07
C SER A 88 0.67 1.02 13.48
N ILE A 89 -0.46 1.19 12.80
CA ILE A 89 -0.83 2.49 12.22
C ILE A 89 -1.05 3.52 13.33
N ARG A 90 -1.77 3.14 14.37
CA ARG A 90 -2.14 4.07 15.44
C ARG A 90 -0.96 4.47 16.33
N GLU A 91 -0.07 3.53 16.60
CA GLU A 91 1.01 3.75 17.56
C GLU A 91 2.28 4.30 16.95
N ASN A 92 2.39 4.33 15.62
CA ASN A 92 3.60 4.76 14.93
C ASN A 92 3.29 5.83 13.90
N PRO A 93 3.13 7.10 14.33
CA PRO A 93 2.72 8.17 13.40
C PRO A 93 3.65 8.37 12.21
N GLN A 94 4.90 7.93 12.32
CA GLN A 94 5.87 8.10 11.24
C GLN A 94 5.86 6.98 10.23
N LYS A 95 5.19 5.86 10.55
CA LYS A 95 5.15 4.74 9.62
C LYS A 95 4.19 5.00 8.47
N ARG A 96 4.56 4.48 7.32
CA ARG A 96 3.75 4.55 6.10
C ARG A 96 3.52 3.14 5.57
N PHE A 97 2.33 2.89 5.06
CA PHE A 97 1.92 1.57 4.61
C PHE A 97 1.46 1.64 3.16
N VAL A 98 2.04 0.79 2.32
CA VAL A 98 1.61 0.63 0.93
C VAL A 98 0.93 -0.73 0.84
N LEU A 99 -0.36 -0.73 0.53
CA LEU A 99 -1.18 -1.94 0.51
C LEU A 99 -1.57 -2.27 -0.93
N LEU A 100 -1.24 -3.47 -1.38
CA LEU A 100 -1.59 -3.94 -2.72
C LEU A 100 -2.71 -4.96 -2.60
N SER A 101 -3.82 -4.72 -3.28
CA SER A 101 -5.00 -5.56 -3.11
C SER A 101 -5.75 -5.76 -4.43
N ARG A 102 -6.41 -6.90 -4.53
CA ARG A 102 -7.34 -7.18 -5.63
C ARG A 102 -8.77 -6.79 -5.26
N SER A 103 -8.98 -6.34 -4.03
CA SER A 103 -10.29 -5.96 -3.53
C SER A 103 -10.30 -4.48 -3.17
N ARG A 104 -11.49 -3.88 -3.16
CA ARG A 104 -11.65 -2.49 -2.75
C ARG A 104 -11.33 -2.33 -1.28
N VAL A 105 -11.15 -1.09 -0.85
CA VAL A 105 -10.83 -0.77 0.53
C VAL A 105 -11.85 -1.45 1.45
N PRO A 106 -11.39 -2.30 2.38
CA PRO A 106 -12.31 -2.97 3.29
C PRO A 106 -12.87 -2.02 4.34
N GLY A 107 -14.02 -2.39 4.90
CA GLY A 107 -14.70 -1.53 5.88
C GLY A 107 -13.83 -1.13 7.05
N TRP A 108 -12.96 -2.03 7.52
CA TRP A 108 -12.12 -1.74 8.68
C TRP A 108 -11.02 -0.71 8.40
N LEU A 109 -10.77 -0.38 7.13
CA LEU A 109 -9.85 0.69 6.75
C LEU A 109 -10.56 1.97 6.33
N MET A 110 -11.88 1.94 6.19
CA MET A 110 -12.63 3.11 5.73
C MET A 110 -12.44 4.35 6.61
N PRO A 111 -12.32 4.24 7.94
CA PRO A 111 -12.10 5.45 8.74
C PRO A 111 -10.85 6.24 8.33
N PHE A 112 -9.81 5.56 7.86
CA PHE A 112 -8.61 6.25 7.39
C PHE A 112 -8.86 6.97 6.07
N GLN A 113 -9.69 6.40 5.20
CA GLN A 113 -10.05 7.06 3.94
C GLN A 113 -10.89 8.30 4.22
N VAL A 114 -11.86 8.20 5.11
CA VAL A 114 -12.72 9.32 5.47
C VAL A 114 -11.92 10.46 6.07
N SER A 115 -10.92 10.14 6.90
CA SER A 115 -10.09 11.17 7.54
C SER A 115 -8.99 11.71 6.65
N GLY A 116 -8.86 11.22 5.42
CA GLY A 116 -7.85 11.71 4.48
C GLY A 116 -6.47 11.10 4.65
N LEU A 117 -6.33 10.08 5.50
CA LEU A 117 -5.06 9.43 5.75
C LEU A 117 -4.77 8.28 4.78
N LEU A 118 -5.78 7.81 4.06
CA LEU A 118 -5.65 6.74 3.08
C LEU A 118 -5.96 7.29 1.70
N VAL A 119 -5.01 7.13 0.76
CA VAL A 119 -5.24 7.48 -0.64
C VAL A 119 -5.32 6.19 -1.45
N THR A 120 -6.18 6.19 -2.46
CA THR A 120 -6.37 5.02 -3.31
C THR A 120 -5.77 5.26 -4.69
N VAL A 121 -5.22 4.18 -5.26
CA VAL A 121 -4.81 4.15 -6.65
C VAL A 121 -5.57 2.99 -7.28
N GLU A 122 -6.44 3.28 -8.24
CA GLU A 122 -7.27 2.26 -8.85
C GLU A 122 -6.68 1.78 -10.18
N TYR A 123 -7.19 0.66 -10.64
CA TYR A 123 -6.62 -0.03 -11.80
C TYR A 123 -6.63 0.84 -13.08
N ASP A 124 -7.60 1.70 -13.25
CA ASP A 124 -7.63 2.58 -14.43
C ASP A 124 -6.45 3.56 -14.43
N GLU A 125 -6.04 4.03 -13.27
CA GLU A 125 -4.85 4.88 -13.15
C GLU A 125 -3.59 4.09 -13.48
N LEU A 126 -3.51 2.84 -13.03
CA LEU A 126 -2.38 1.96 -13.32
C LEU A 126 -2.31 1.64 -14.81
N PHE A 127 -3.46 1.42 -15.43
CA PHE A 127 -3.53 1.13 -16.85
C PHE A 127 -2.99 2.30 -17.67
N LEU A 128 -3.39 3.52 -17.34
CA LEU A 128 -2.91 4.70 -18.04
C LEU A 128 -1.41 4.89 -17.86
N SER A 129 -0.88 4.60 -16.66
CA SER A 129 0.56 4.68 -16.44
C SER A 129 1.33 3.74 -17.32
N ARG A 130 0.79 2.54 -17.56
CA ARG A 130 1.48 1.53 -18.37
C ARG A 130 1.41 1.80 -19.86
N SER A 131 0.42 2.55 -20.31
CA SER A 131 0.23 2.80 -21.72
C SER A 131 1.04 3.97 -22.26
N GLN A 132 1.82 4.60 -21.42
CA GLN A 132 2.65 5.74 -21.84
C GLN A 132 4.09 5.33 -22.18
#